data_ee882a5552dfdd4f30c136ce62281660
#
_entry.id   ee882a5552dfdd4f30c136ce62281660
#
_cell.length_a   1.000
_cell.length_b   1.000
_cell.length_c   1.000
_cell.angle_alpha   90.00
_cell.angle_beta   90.00
_cell.angle_gamma   90.00
#
_symmetry.space_group_name_H-M   'P 1'
#
loop_
_entity.id
_entity.type
_entity.pdbx_description
1 polymer ?
#
loop_
_entity_poly.entity_id
_entity_poly.type
_entity_poly.pdbx_seq_one_letter_code
_entity_poly.pdbx_strand_id
1 'polypeptide(L)'
;MTYTEYPGRWDEIANIFSREAILKGSFDKYVESKKGKRGTAEVDAAFLQEIERWRDILAKNIALRNPRLTYRELNFAVQQTIDRIIFLRICEDRGIEFYGRLMALQNGHHIYRRLLELFYQADDRYNSGLFHFKMEKNRFDIPDALTPKLKIDDKVLKDILENLYYPDSPYEFSVLPADILGQVYEQFLGKVIRLTQSHRAVVEDKLGVRKAGGVYYTPTYIVDYIVKQTVGKLVEGEKPGPRGGVSNIRILDPACGSGSFLLGAYQYLLDWHRDEYIKDGPEKWARGSTPRLYQTSGGGWKLTIEERQRILINNIYGVDIDPQAVEVTKLSLLLKVLEGEDEQTIGRQLSLFHKRVLPDLANNIKCGNSLIGPDFYEGKQMSFLDDEEMHRINAFDWEKEFPEIMKAGGFDAAIGNPPYGATLSGDEIAYLV
;
A
#
# COMPACT_ATOMS: atom_id res chain seq x y z
N MET A 1 26.12 -17.51 0.76
CA MET A 1 26.73 -18.55 -0.11
C MET A 1 26.70 -18.01 -1.53
N THR A 2 27.87 -17.85 -2.15
CA THR A 2 27.98 -17.40 -3.54
C THR A 2 27.84 -18.60 -4.49
N TYR A 3 27.51 -18.35 -5.76
CA TYR A 3 27.32 -19.45 -6.74
C TYR A 3 28.62 -20.28 -6.95
N THR A 4 29.77 -19.71 -6.71
CA THR A 4 31.07 -20.39 -6.80
C THR A 4 31.31 -21.40 -5.67
N GLU A 5 30.58 -21.29 -4.56
CA GLU A 5 30.64 -22.22 -3.43
C GLU A 5 29.70 -23.41 -3.57
N TYR A 6 28.73 -23.38 -4.52
CA TYR A 6 27.74 -24.43 -4.70
C TYR A 6 28.35 -25.83 -4.98
N PRO A 7 29.36 -25.99 -5.86
CA PRO A 7 29.92 -27.32 -6.10
C PRO A 7 30.54 -27.97 -4.87
N GLY A 8 31.23 -27.16 -4.02
CA GLY A 8 31.88 -27.66 -2.81
C GLY A 8 30.94 -27.89 -1.62
N ARG A 9 29.70 -27.36 -1.69
CA ARG A 9 28.68 -27.44 -0.63
C ARG A 9 27.39 -28.07 -1.13
N TRP A 10 27.46 -28.83 -2.21
CA TRP A 10 26.26 -29.41 -2.84
C TRP A 10 25.50 -30.36 -1.89
N ASP A 11 26.18 -31.15 -1.11
CA ASP A 11 25.55 -32.06 -0.15
C ASP A 11 24.78 -31.30 0.94
N GLU A 12 25.29 -30.16 1.39
CA GLU A 12 24.59 -29.30 2.36
C GLU A 12 23.31 -28.71 1.75
N ILE A 13 23.41 -28.26 0.49
CA ILE A 13 22.25 -27.72 -0.25
C ILE A 13 21.21 -28.81 -0.47
N ALA A 14 21.64 -29.98 -0.95
CA ALA A 14 20.76 -31.11 -1.23
C ALA A 14 20.06 -31.63 0.02
N ASN A 15 20.73 -31.68 1.16
CA ASN A 15 20.17 -32.11 2.44
C ASN A 15 19.12 -31.16 3.01
N ILE A 16 19.09 -29.91 2.56
CA ILE A 16 18.12 -28.91 3.00
C ILE A 16 17.01 -28.73 1.96
N PHE A 17 17.37 -28.59 0.67
CA PHE A 17 16.51 -28.13 -0.41
C PHE A 17 16.11 -29.19 -1.43
N SER A 18 16.62 -30.43 -1.35
CA SER A 18 16.11 -31.51 -2.22
C SER A 18 14.64 -31.80 -1.92
N ARG A 19 13.92 -32.30 -2.95
CA ARG A 19 12.52 -32.69 -2.80
C ARG A 19 12.29 -33.63 -1.62
N GLU A 20 13.17 -34.63 -1.43
CA GLU A 20 13.08 -35.59 -0.33
C GLU A 20 13.35 -34.95 1.02
N ALA A 21 14.31 -34.03 1.10
CA ALA A 21 14.64 -33.28 2.31
C ALA A 21 13.48 -32.39 2.73
N ILE A 22 12.88 -31.65 1.80
CA ILE A 22 11.72 -30.78 2.04
C ILE A 22 10.53 -31.62 2.54
N LEU A 23 10.21 -32.74 1.89
CA LEU A 23 9.12 -33.63 2.32
C LEU A 23 9.34 -34.24 3.70
N LYS A 24 10.57 -34.36 4.16
CA LYS A 24 10.94 -34.81 5.51
C LYS A 24 10.99 -33.66 6.54
N GLY A 25 10.63 -32.42 6.16
CA GLY A 25 10.65 -31.24 7.04
C GLY A 25 12.07 -30.72 7.35
N SER A 26 13.08 -31.07 6.55
CA SER A 26 14.46 -30.59 6.75
C SER A 26 14.57 -29.09 6.55
N PHE A 27 13.81 -28.53 5.60
CA PHE A 27 13.73 -27.09 5.36
C PHE A 27 13.13 -26.35 6.55
N ASP A 28 12.02 -26.87 7.11
CA ASP A 28 11.37 -26.27 8.28
C ASP A 28 12.30 -26.26 9.50
N LYS A 29 13.01 -27.37 9.74
CA LYS A 29 14.03 -27.46 10.79
C LYS A 29 15.20 -26.52 10.56
N TYR A 30 15.62 -26.33 9.31
CA TYR A 30 16.67 -25.36 8.96
C TYR A 30 16.20 -23.93 9.25
N VAL A 31 14.98 -23.57 8.84
CA VAL A 31 14.38 -22.25 9.10
C VAL A 31 14.24 -22.03 10.61
N GLU A 32 13.73 -23.02 11.36
CA GLU A 32 13.60 -22.94 12.80
C GLU A 32 14.98 -22.79 13.51
N SER A 33 16.02 -23.47 13.04
CA SER A 33 17.37 -23.34 13.58
C SER A 33 17.99 -21.96 13.34
N LYS A 34 17.46 -21.20 12.36
CA LYS A 34 17.88 -19.83 12.02
C LYS A 34 17.02 -18.74 12.67
N LYS A 35 15.85 -19.11 13.22
CA LYS A 35 14.94 -18.18 13.93
C LYS A 35 15.55 -17.40 15.10
N GLY A 36 16.74 -17.65 15.51
CA GLY A 36 17.45 -16.88 16.57
C GLY A 36 18.52 -15.93 16.07
N LYS A 37 18.80 -15.86 14.75
CA LYS A 37 19.93 -15.07 14.20
C LYS A 37 19.55 -14.00 13.17
N ARG A 38 18.33 -14.04 12.59
CA ARG A 38 17.73 -13.00 11.75
C ARG A 38 16.21 -13.22 11.80
N GLY A 39 15.56 -12.72 12.84
CA GLY A 39 14.12 -12.79 12.97
C GLY A 39 13.43 -11.71 12.13
N THR A 40 12.18 -11.93 11.72
CA THR A 40 11.36 -10.95 11.02
C THR A 40 11.27 -9.61 11.76
N ALA A 41 11.25 -9.61 13.09
CA ALA A 41 11.23 -8.40 13.90
C ALA A 41 12.50 -7.53 13.76
N GLU A 42 13.69 -8.13 13.56
CA GLU A 42 14.93 -7.37 13.33
C GLU A 42 14.97 -6.78 11.92
N VAL A 43 14.41 -7.47 10.93
CA VAL A 43 14.31 -6.97 9.55
C VAL A 43 13.35 -5.79 9.49
N ASP A 44 12.20 -5.89 10.14
CA ASP A 44 11.18 -4.84 10.17
C ASP A 44 11.73 -3.56 10.83
N ALA A 45 12.43 -3.69 11.96
CA ALA A 45 13.03 -2.56 12.66
C ALA A 45 14.14 -1.88 11.84
N ALA A 46 14.97 -2.66 11.15
CA ALA A 46 16.02 -2.12 10.32
C ALA A 46 15.47 -1.45 9.06
N PHE A 47 14.44 -2.01 8.44
CA PHE A 47 13.75 -1.41 7.30
C PHE A 47 13.07 -0.09 7.68
N LEU A 48 12.42 -0.04 8.85
CA LEU A 48 11.87 1.20 9.40
C LEU A 48 12.93 2.29 9.56
N GLN A 49 14.06 1.95 10.18
CA GLN A 49 15.16 2.91 10.38
C GLN A 49 15.67 3.47 9.04
N GLU A 50 15.72 2.62 8.01
CA GLU A 50 16.18 3.04 6.69
C GLU A 50 15.17 3.97 6.02
N ILE A 51 13.87 3.67 6.07
CA ILE A 51 12.81 4.55 5.55
C ILE A 51 12.78 5.90 6.31
N GLU A 52 12.95 5.89 7.63
CA GLU A 52 13.05 7.11 8.43
C GLU A 52 14.26 7.96 8.02
N ARG A 53 15.39 7.31 7.76
CA ARG A 53 16.59 7.96 7.24
C ARG A 53 16.34 8.59 5.87
N TRP A 54 15.71 7.86 4.93
CA TRP A 54 15.37 8.41 3.61
C TRP A 54 14.45 9.60 3.71
N ARG A 55 13.45 9.52 4.59
CA ARG A 55 12.53 10.63 4.85
C ARG A 55 13.27 11.88 5.31
N ASP A 56 14.18 11.74 6.26
CA ASP A 56 14.94 12.86 6.82
C ASP A 56 15.86 13.52 5.77
N ILE A 57 16.61 12.72 5.01
CA ILE A 57 17.54 13.26 4.00
C ILE A 57 16.79 13.86 2.81
N LEU A 58 15.68 13.26 2.37
CA LEU A 58 14.82 13.81 1.31
C LEU A 58 14.15 15.10 1.76
N ALA A 59 13.56 15.12 2.96
CA ALA A 59 12.90 16.31 3.49
C ALA A 59 13.84 17.51 3.56
N LYS A 60 15.04 17.31 4.11
CA LYS A 60 16.07 18.36 4.21
C LYS A 60 16.53 18.85 2.83
N ASN A 61 16.74 17.93 1.89
CA ASN A 61 17.20 18.27 0.55
C ASN A 61 16.11 18.96 -0.27
N ILE A 62 14.89 18.41 -0.28
CA ILE A 62 13.76 18.98 -1.03
C ILE A 62 13.42 20.37 -0.50
N ALA A 63 13.35 20.58 0.82
CA ALA A 63 13.12 21.90 1.40
C ALA A 63 14.20 22.92 0.99
N LEU A 64 15.48 22.50 1.04
CA LEU A 64 16.61 23.35 0.66
C LEU A 64 16.57 23.77 -0.82
N ARG A 65 16.22 22.83 -1.72
CA ARG A 65 16.26 23.05 -3.16
C ARG A 65 14.97 23.66 -3.73
N ASN A 66 13.87 23.60 -2.96
CA ASN A 66 12.55 24.08 -3.37
C ASN A 66 11.96 25.01 -2.29
N PRO A 67 12.48 26.26 -2.14
CA PRO A 67 12.17 27.14 -1.01
C PRO A 67 10.76 27.72 -1.02
N ARG A 68 9.91 27.39 -2.00
CA ARG A 68 8.53 27.85 -2.09
C ARG A 68 7.51 26.80 -1.64
N LEU A 69 7.96 25.59 -1.30
CA LEU A 69 7.07 24.54 -0.87
C LEU A 69 6.48 24.86 0.52
N THR A 70 5.20 24.62 0.66
CA THR A 70 4.54 24.55 1.95
C THR A 70 4.95 23.27 2.69
N TYR A 71 4.71 23.19 4.00
CA TYR A 71 4.99 21.97 4.75
C TYR A 71 4.17 20.76 4.25
N ARG A 72 2.94 21.00 3.74
CA ARG A 72 2.07 19.97 3.15
C ARG A 72 2.63 19.43 1.85
N GLU A 73 2.99 20.32 0.94
CA GLU A 73 3.63 19.95 -0.32
C GLU A 73 4.95 19.19 -0.09
N LEU A 74 5.72 19.58 0.94
CA LEU A 74 6.93 18.88 1.31
C LEU A 74 6.66 17.47 1.82
N ASN A 75 5.68 17.28 2.73
CA ASN A 75 5.28 15.94 3.21
C ASN A 75 4.80 15.07 2.05
N PHE A 76 3.93 15.59 1.19
CA PHE A 76 3.45 14.90 -0.01
C PHE A 76 4.61 14.50 -0.94
N ALA A 77 5.50 15.44 -1.26
CA ALA A 77 6.63 15.22 -2.16
C ALA A 77 7.58 14.12 -1.64
N VAL A 78 7.90 14.14 -0.35
CA VAL A 78 8.76 13.12 0.29
C VAL A 78 8.07 11.76 0.27
N GLN A 79 6.80 11.70 0.68
CA GLN A 79 6.03 10.45 0.72
C GLN A 79 5.93 9.82 -0.66
N GLN A 80 5.45 10.58 -1.65
CA GLN A 80 5.29 10.07 -3.03
C GLN A 80 6.62 9.59 -3.63
N THR A 81 7.72 10.27 -3.32
CA THR A 81 9.04 9.85 -3.83
C THR A 81 9.46 8.51 -3.25
N ILE A 82 9.29 8.31 -1.93
CA ILE A 82 9.60 7.06 -1.24
C ILE A 82 8.70 5.92 -1.74
N ASP A 83 7.40 6.13 -1.77
CA ASP A 83 6.41 5.12 -2.15
C ASP A 83 6.62 4.61 -3.58
N ARG A 84 6.92 5.52 -4.51
CA ARG A 84 7.22 5.17 -5.90
C ARG A 84 8.51 4.38 -6.04
N ILE A 85 9.54 4.73 -5.29
CA ILE A 85 10.83 3.99 -5.28
C ILE A 85 10.61 2.59 -4.71
N ILE A 86 9.91 2.46 -3.57
CA ILE A 86 9.61 1.17 -2.93
C ILE A 86 8.75 0.30 -3.86
N PHE A 87 7.71 0.87 -4.46
CA PHE A 87 6.87 0.14 -5.42
C PHE A 87 7.70 -0.44 -6.56
N LEU A 88 8.53 0.37 -7.24
CA LEU A 88 9.36 -0.11 -8.33
C LEU A 88 10.38 -1.15 -7.86
N ARG A 89 10.96 -0.96 -6.68
CA ARG A 89 11.92 -1.91 -6.13
C ARG A 89 11.28 -3.29 -5.84
N ILE A 90 10.07 -3.29 -5.29
CA ILE A 90 9.30 -4.53 -5.09
C ILE A 90 8.95 -5.17 -6.42
N CYS A 91 8.58 -4.39 -7.43
CA CYS A 91 8.31 -4.91 -8.77
C CYS A 91 9.56 -5.52 -9.41
N GLU A 92 10.74 -4.95 -9.21
CA GLU A 92 12.01 -5.55 -9.66
C GLU A 92 12.28 -6.90 -8.98
N ASP A 93 12.17 -6.99 -7.66
CA ASP A 93 12.46 -8.22 -6.91
C ASP A 93 11.42 -9.32 -7.18
N ARG A 94 10.19 -8.95 -7.49
CA ARG A 94 9.14 -9.91 -7.92
C ARG A 94 9.26 -10.30 -9.39
N GLY A 95 10.26 -9.79 -10.13
CA GLY A 95 10.43 -10.06 -11.55
C GLY A 95 9.33 -9.48 -12.45
N ILE A 96 8.58 -8.49 -11.96
CA ILE A 96 7.59 -7.73 -12.73
C ILE A 96 8.28 -6.69 -13.61
N GLU A 97 9.33 -6.08 -13.08
CA GLU A 97 10.24 -5.18 -13.78
C GLU A 97 11.64 -5.79 -13.90
N PHE A 98 12.42 -5.34 -14.87
CA PHE A 98 13.81 -5.77 -14.97
C PHE A 98 14.62 -5.38 -13.75
N TYR A 99 15.27 -6.36 -13.12
CA TYR A 99 16.08 -6.16 -11.94
C TYR A 99 17.24 -5.19 -12.22
N GLY A 100 17.42 -4.23 -11.31
CA GLY A 100 18.51 -3.27 -11.35
C GLY A 100 18.26 -2.01 -12.17
N ARG A 101 17.02 -1.74 -12.63
CA ARG A 101 16.68 -0.48 -13.32
C ARG A 101 16.91 0.74 -12.43
N LEU A 102 16.47 0.67 -11.17
CA LEU A 102 16.73 1.74 -10.19
C LEU A 102 18.23 1.84 -9.88
N MET A 103 18.93 0.71 -9.72
CA MET A 103 20.37 0.67 -9.49
C MET A 103 21.15 1.34 -10.63
N ALA A 104 20.76 1.13 -11.87
CA ALA A 104 21.39 1.73 -13.05
C ALA A 104 21.36 3.28 -13.05
N LEU A 105 20.42 3.89 -12.32
CA LEU A 105 20.34 5.35 -12.19
C LEU A 105 21.54 5.94 -11.43
N GLN A 106 22.24 5.15 -10.62
CA GLN A 106 23.42 5.61 -9.88
C GLN A 106 24.58 6.01 -10.83
N ASN A 107 24.58 5.48 -12.05
CA ASN A 107 25.59 5.78 -13.06
C ASN A 107 25.25 7.09 -13.77
N GLY A 108 26.09 8.11 -13.60
CA GLY A 108 25.97 9.41 -14.27
C GLY A 108 25.26 10.47 -13.42
N HIS A 109 24.74 11.51 -14.10
CA HIS A 109 24.18 12.70 -13.48
C HIS A 109 22.67 12.82 -13.76
N HIS A 110 22.04 13.83 -13.12
CA HIS A 110 20.60 14.11 -13.26
C HIS A 110 19.72 12.92 -12.88
N ILE A 111 20.02 12.28 -11.75
CA ILE A 111 19.35 11.05 -11.28
C ILE A 111 17.85 11.27 -11.15
N TYR A 112 17.40 12.38 -10.56
CA TYR A 112 15.96 12.65 -10.40
C TYR A 112 15.21 12.71 -11.73
N ARG A 113 15.79 13.36 -12.75
CA ARG A 113 15.18 13.40 -14.07
C ARG A 113 15.01 12.03 -14.69
N ARG A 114 16.02 11.17 -14.58
CA ARG A 114 15.95 9.78 -15.08
C ARG A 114 15.02 8.92 -14.27
N LEU A 115 14.91 9.17 -12.96
CA LEU A 115 13.93 8.52 -12.08
C LEU A 115 12.49 8.91 -12.48
N LEU A 116 12.24 10.18 -12.81
CA LEU A 116 10.95 10.62 -13.34
C LEU A 116 10.57 9.93 -14.65
N GLU A 117 11.53 9.61 -15.51
CA GLU A 117 11.29 8.84 -16.74
C GLU A 117 10.78 7.43 -16.41
N LEU A 118 11.32 6.78 -15.35
CA LEU A 118 10.79 5.51 -14.86
C LEU A 118 9.39 5.66 -14.26
N PHE A 119 9.11 6.74 -13.53
CA PHE A 119 7.79 7.02 -12.99
C PHE A 119 6.74 7.26 -14.09
N TYR A 120 7.09 7.95 -15.18
CA TYR A 120 6.19 8.09 -16.33
C TYR A 120 5.92 6.76 -17.05
N GLN A 121 6.94 5.89 -17.17
CA GLN A 121 6.75 4.55 -17.71
C GLN A 121 5.84 3.71 -16.79
N ALA A 122 5.97 3.87 -15.48
CA ALA A 122 5.10 3.22 -14.50
C ALA A 122 3.64 3.75 -14.57
N ASP A 123 3.43 5.05 -14.81
CA ASP A 123 2.11 5.64 -15.06
C ASP A 123 1.44 4.99 -16.28
N ASP A 124 2.16 4.93 -17.40
CA ASP A 124 1.65 4.30 -18.63
C ASP A 124 1.35 2.79 -18.45
N ARG A 125 2.11 2.07 -17.60
CA ARG A 125 1.97 0.63 -17.40
C ARG A 125 0.93 0.25 -16.35
N TYR A 126 0.96 0.91 -15.18
CA TYR A 126 0.18 0.49 -14.01
C TYR A 126 -1.14 1.22 -13.83
N ASN A 127 -1.21 2.50 -14.23
CA ASN A 127 -2.40 3.36 -14.08
C ASN A 127 -2.94 3.46 -12.63
N SER A 128 -2.07 3.34 -11.66
CA SER A 128 -2.46 3.53 -10.26
C SER A 128 -2.45 5.01 -9.90
N GLY A 129 -3.22 5.40 -8.87
CA GLY A 129 -3.15 6.76 -8.30
C GLY A 129 -1.75 7.14 -7.82
N LEU A 130 -0.89 6.14 -7.52
CA LEU A 130 0.50 6.32 -7.13
C LEU A 130 1.34 6.99 -8.24
N PHE A 131 1.08 6.63 -9.51
CA PHE A 131 1.71 7.23 -10.69
C PHE A 131 0.60 7.87 -11.54
N HIS A 132 0.33 9.14 -11.34
CA HIS A 132 -0.67 9.88 -12.10
C HIS A 132 -0.17 11.29 -12.39
N PHE A 133 0.32 11.50 -13.62
CA PHE A 133 0.98 12.75 -14.02
C PHE A 133 0.23 13.52 -15.12
N LYS A 134 -0.80 12.92 -15.73
CA LYS A 134 -1.52 13.52 -16.87
C LYS A 134 -3.02 13.46 -16.65
N MET A 135 -3.73 14.55 -16.98
CA MET A 135 -5.20 14.54 -16.99
C MET A 135 -5.73 13.53 -18.00
N GLU A 136 -6.64 12.67 -17.57
CA GLU A 136 -7.32 11.69 -18.39
C GLU A 136 -8.84 11.97 -18.42
N LYS A 137 -9.49 11.74 -19.57
CA LYS A 137 -10.90 12.13 -19.81
C LYS A 137 -11.92 11.46 -18.85
N ASN A 138 -11.57 10.28 -18.31
CA ASN A 138 -12.47 9.48 -17.47
C ASN A 138 -11.97 9.37 -16.02
N ARG A 139 -11.08 10.26 -15.61
CA ARG A 139 -10.48 10.27 -14.30
C ARG A 139 -10.73 11.60 -13.62
N PHE A 140 -11.21 11.57 -12.39
CA PHE A 140 -11.63 12.76 -11.63
C PHE A 140 -10.58 13.25 -10.64
N ASP A 141 -9.56 12.43 -10.34
CA ASP A 141 -8.45 12.79 -9.49
C ASP A 141 -7.48 13.77 -10.19
N ILE A 142 -6.91 14.66 -9.38
CA ILE A 142 -5.98 15.68 -9.87
C ILE A 142 -4.60 15.03 -10.05
N PRO A 143 -3.97 15.17 -11.25
CA PRO A 143 -2.64 14.63 -11.46
C PRO A 143 -1.60 15.31 -10.57
N ASP A 144 -0.56 14.56 -10.21
CA ASP A 144 0.60 15.11 -9.51
C ASP A 144 1.39 16.08 -10.42
N ALA A 145 1.13 17.35 -10.25
CA ALA A 145 1.83 18.43 -10.93
C ALA A 145 3.01 18.98 -10.10
N LEU A 146 3.20 18.48 -8.88
CA LEU A 146 4.21 18.95 -7.93
C LEU A 146 5.53 18.21 -8.08
N THR A 147 5.51 16.88 -7.92
CA THR A 147 6.76 16.10 -7.88
C THR A 147 7.57 16.18 -9.17
N PRO A 148 7.00 16.28 -10.39
CA PRO A 148 7.80 16.45 -11.60
C PRO A 148 8.66 17.72 -11.65
N LYS A 149 8.30 18.73 -10.85
CA LYS A 149 9.00 20.04 -10.82
C LYS A 149 10.06 20.14 -9.73
N LEU A 150 10.18 19.14 -8.88
CA LEU A 150 11.12 19.16 -7.77
C LEU A 150 12.58 19.16 -8.25
N LYS A 151 13.41 19.79 -7.43
CA LYS A 151 14.87 19.68 -7.51
C LYS A 151 15.34 18.83 -6.35
N ILE A 152 15.99 17.71 -6.66
CA ILE A 152 16.59 16.79 -5.68
C ILE A 152 18.03 16.56 -6.13
N ASP A 153 18.98 16.65 -5.18
CA ASP A 153 20.39 16.45 -5.47
C ASP A 153 20.71 14.99 -5.75
N ASP A 154 21.54 14.75 -6.76
CA ASP A 154 21.99 13.41 -7.16
C ASP A 154 22.59 12.61 -5.98
N LYS A 155 23.32 13.30 -5.09
CA LYS A 155 23.95 12.65 -3.92
C LYS A 155 22.93 11.97 -3.00
N VAL A 156 21.78 12.61 -2.75
CA VAL A 156 20.72 12.07 -1.88
C VAL A 156 20.05 10.87 -2.53
N LEU A 157 19.72 10.97 -3.80
CA LEU A 157 19.10 9.86 -4.53
C LEU A 157 20.06 8.69 -4.70
N LYS A 158 21.34 8.96 -4.96
CA LYS A 158 22.36 7.92 -5.06
C LYS A 158 22.48 7.13 -3.77
N ASP A 159 22.53 7.82 -2.63
CA ASP A 159 22.58 7.20 -1.31
C ASP A 159 21.34 6.30 -1.03
N ILE A 160 20.14 6.76 -1.38
CA ILE A 160 18.91 5.95 -1.25
C ILE A 160 18.95 4.72 -2.16
N LEU A 161 19.29 4.90 -3.44
CA LEU A 161 19.29 3.82 -4.42
C LEU A 161 20.36 2.76 -4.14
N GLU A 162 21.51 3.14 -3.58
CA GLU A 162 22.59 2.24 -3.17
C GLU A 162 22.11 1.29 -2.07
N ASN A 163 21.38 1.81 -1.07
CA ASN A 163 20.88 1.03 0.06
C ASN A 163 19.62 0.19 -0.26
N LEU A 164 19.14 0.16 -1.51
CA LEU A 164 18.07 -0.71 -1.95
C LEU A 164 18.50 -2.10 -2.41
N TYR A 165 19.80 -2.34 -2.58
CA TYR A 165 20.34 -3.55 -3.19
C TYR A 165 21.39 -4.24 -2.34
N TYR A 166 21.50 -5.55 -2.49
CA TYR A 166 22.56 -6.32 -1.87
C TYR A 166 23.94 -5.87 -2.43
N PRO A 167 25.03 -5.77 -1.61
CA PRO A 167 25.10 -6.21 -0.19
C PRO A 167 24.66 -5.16 0.83
N ASP A 168 24.38 -3.91 0.43
CA ASP A 168 24.11 -2.80 1.36
C ASP A 168 22.71 -2.92 1.97
N SER A 169 21.75 -3.45 1.22
CA SER A 169 20.42 -3.80 1.74
C SER A 169 20.39 -5.23 2.27
N PRO A 170 20.04 -5.46 3.54
CA PRO A 170 19.85 -6.80 4.08
C PRO A 170 18.48 -7.41 3.72
N TYR A 171 17.63 -6.67 2.99
CA TYR A 171 16.24 -7.05 2.71
C TYR A 171 16.10 -7.71 1.35
N GLU A 172 15.17 -8.67 1.28
CA GLU A 172 14.65 -9.24 0.06
C GLU A 172 13.22 -8.70 -0.13
N PHE A 173 13.06 -7.71 -1.00
CA PHE A 173 11.78 -7.01 -1.19
C PHE A 173 10.70 -7.92 -1.82
N SER A 174 11.08 -9.00 -2.50
CA SER A 174 10.11 -9.96 -3.08
C SER A 174 9.29 -10.68 -2.03
N VAL A 175 9.90 -10.93 -0.85
CA VAL A 175 9.27 -11.65 0.27
C VAL A 175 8.69 -10.75 1.34
N LEU A 176 8.79 -9.41 1.17
CA LEU A 176 8.10 -8.47 2.06
C LEU A 176 6.59 -8.53 1.79
N PRO A 177 5.79 -9.06 2.73
CA PRO A 177 4.35 -9.04 2.61
C PRO A 177 3.82 -7.61 2.68
N ALA A 178 2.67 -7.35 2.07
CA ALA A 178 2.05 -6.03 2.07
C ALA A 178 1.69 -5.52 3.48
N ASP A 179 1.42 -6.43 4.41
CA ASP A 179 1.14 -6.13 5.82
C ASP A 179 2.38 -5.66 6.60
N ILE A 180 3.57 -6.19 6.31
CA ILE A 180 4.83 -5.67 6.89
C ILE A 180 5.09 -4.24 6.42
N LEU A 181 4.86 -3.93 5.16
CA LEU A 181 4.92 -2.55 4.69
C LEU A 181 3.95 -1.66 5.49
N GLY A 182 2.71 -2.13 5.70
CA GLY A 182 1.73 -1.45 6.54
C GLY A 182 2.26 -1.18 7.95
N GLN A 183 2.87 -2.16 8.61
CA GLN A 183 3.45 -2.02 9.96
C GLN A 183 4.57 -0.99 10.01
N VAL A 184 5.50 -1.05 9.07
CA VAL A 184 6.63 -0.10 8.98
C VAL A 184 6.10 1.32 8.72
N TYR A 185 5.14 1.44 7.81
CA TYR A 185 4.53 2.73 7.51
C TYR A 185 3.68 3.29 8.65
N GLU A 186 3.05 2.46 9.45
CA GLU A 186 2.26 2.91 10.60
C GLU A 186 3.14 3.62 11.64
N GLN A 187 4.33 3.08 11.93
CA GLN A 187 5.31 3.78 12.77
C GLN A 187 5.82 5.07 12.09
N PHE A 188 6.03 5.02 10.78
CA PHE A 188 6.38 6.18 9.97
C PHE A 188 5.26 7.26 9.98
N LEU A 189 3.98 6.88 9.97
CA LEU A 189 2.84 7.79 10.05
C LEU A 189 2.77 8.54 11.39
N GLY A 190 3.42 8.02 12.43
CA GLY A 190 3.56 8.70 13.72
C GLY A 190 4.37 10.00 13.67
N LYS A 191 5.07 10.29 12.57
CA LYS A 191 5.94 11.47 12.42
C LYS A 191 5.43 12.42 11.32
N VAL A 192 5.79 13.69 11.44
CA VAL A 192 5.47 14.74 10.46
C VAL A 192 6.70 15.57 10.14
N ILE A 193 6.80 16.05 8.89
CA ILE A 193 7.84 17.00 8.49
C ILE A 193 7.29 18.41 8.68
N ARG A 194 7.96 19.21 9.48
CA ARG A 194 7.68 20.65 9.63
C ARG A 194 8.76 21.50 9.00
N LEU A 195 8.38 22.72 8.63
CA LEU A 195 9.31 23.74 8.17
C LEU A 195 9.55 24.76 9.30
N THR A 196 10.81 25.03 9.60
CA THR A 196 11.18 26.13 10.49
C THR A 196 10.98 27.48 9.79
N GLN A 197 11.04 28.58 10.55
CA GLN A 197 11.01 29.94 9.98
C GLN A 197 12.10 30.20 8.94
N SER A 198 13.24 29.50 9.04
CA SER A 198 14.33 29.53 8.04
C SER A 198 14.16 28.53 6.91
N HIS A 199 12.97 28.00 6.71
CA HIS A 199 12.59 27.01 5.70
C HIS A 199 13.45 25.74 5.72
N ARG A 200 13.84 25.27 6.91
CA ARG A 200 14.54 24.00 7.11
C ARG A 200 13.55 22.93 7.55
N ALA A 201 13.63 21.78 6.93
CA ALA A 201 12.82 20.62 7.32
C ALA A 201 13.31 20.00 8.63
N VAL A 202 12.37 19.68 9.51
CA VAL A 202 12.57 18.93 10.76
C VAL A 202 11.53 17.83 10.81
N VAL A 203 11.96 16.60 11.06
CA VAL A 203 11.06 15.45 11.27
C VAL A 203 10.81 15.32 12.76
N GLU A 204 9.55 15.33 13.17
CA GLU A 204 9.16 15.23 14.59
C GLU A 204 7.93 14.36 14.77
N ASP A 205 7.70 13.88 15.99
CA ASP A 205 6.51 13.08 16.31
C ASP A 205 5.24 13.94 16.22
N LYS A 206 4.18 13.39 15.65
CA LYS A 206 2.85 14.01 15.66
C LYS A 206 2.36 14.16 17.09
N LEU A 207 1.81 15.32 17.43
CA LEU A 207 1.35 15.65 18.79
C LEU A 207 0.31 14.64 19.33
N GLY A 208 -0.58 14.14 18.48
CA GLY A 208 -1.58 13.13 18.83
C GLY A 208 -0.95 11.78 19.20
N VAL A 209 -0.01 11.31 18.40
CA VAL A 209 0.72 10.05 18.60
C VAL A 209 1.56 10.10 19.88
N ARG A 210 2.23 11.22 20.13
CA ARG A 210 3.03 11.42 21.34
C ARG A 210 2.18 11.37 22.63
N LYS A 211 0.95 11.93 22.60
CA LYS A 211 0.01 11.89 23.73
C LYS A 211 -0.62 10.51 23.94
N ALA A 212 -0.85 9.74 22.86
CA ALA A 212 -1.43 8.40 22.91
C ALA A 212 -0.41 7.31 23.27
N GLY A 213 0.88 7.64 23.40
CA GLY A 213 1.92 6.67 23.76
C GLY A 213 2.42 5.80 22.60
N GLY A 214 2.12 6.14 21.35
CA GLY A 214 2.57 5.47 20.14
C GLY A 214 1.46 5.22 19.13
N VAL A 215 1.84 4.66 17.99
CA VAL A 215 0.93 4.12 16.98
C VAL A 215 0.76 2.63 17.26
N TYR A 216 -0.47 2.14 17.31
CA TYR A 216 -0.76 0.75 17.66
C TYR A 216 -1.16 -0.03 16.40
N TYR A 217 -0.26 -0.87 15.92
CA TYR A 217 -0.57 -1.85 14.89
C TYR A 217 -1.45 -2.98 15.47
N THR A 218 -2.50 -3.32 14.75
CA THR A 218 -3.34 -4.46 15.15
C THR A 218 -2.70 -5.76 14.66
N PRO A 219 -2.34 -6.69 15.57
CA PRO A 219 -1.73 -7.96 15.17
C PRO A 219 -2.59 -8.74 14.18
N THR A 220 -1.97 -9.34 13.16
CA THR A 220 -2.63 -10.04 12.05
C THR A 220 -3.65 -11.08 12.52
N TYR A 221 -3.36 -11.84 13.59
CA TYR A 221 -4.30 -12.83 14.12
C TYR A 221 -5.60 -12.25 14.67
N ILE A 222 -5.58 -10.98 15.17
CA ILE A 222 -6.78 -10.24 15.60
C ILE A 222 -7.56 -9.79 14.36
N VAL A 223 -6.87 -9.26 13.36
CA VAL A 223 -7.48 -8.87 12.08
C VAL A 223 -8.18 -10.07 11.46
N ASP A 224 -7.50 -11.22 11.35
CA ASP A 224 -8.03 -12.45 10.78
C ASP A 224 -9.28 -12.94 11.55
N TYR A 225 -9.23 -12.87 12.88
CA TYR A 225 -10.38 -13.25 13.70
C TYR A 225 -11.59 -12.35 13.44
N ILE A 226 -11.41 -11.03 13.45
CA ILE A 226 -12.47 -10.05 13.23
C ILE A 226 -13.03 -10.20 11.81
N VAL A 227 -12.18 -10.29 10.80
CA VAL A 227 -12.58 -10.48 9.39
C VAL A 227 -13.39 -11.76 9.23
N LYS A 228 -12.96 -12.88 9.84
CA LYS A 228 -13.69 -14.14 9.80
C LYS A 228 -15.07 -14.04 10.45
N GLN A 229 -15.20 -13.30 11.56
CA GLN A 229 -16.47 -13.13 12.27
C GLN A 229 -17.43 -12.12 11.64
N THR A 230 -16.95 -11.27 10.75
CA THR A 230 -17.72 -10.23 10.05
C THR A 230 -17.87 -10.58 8.58
N VAL A 231 -16.83 -10.37 7.77
CA VAL A 231 -16.83 -10.64 6.33
C VAL A 231 -17.13 -12.12 6.05
N GLY A 232 -16.54 -13.04 6.84
CA GLY A 232 -16.78 -14.47 6.70
C GLY A 232 -18.25 -14.85 6.83
N LYS A 233 -18.99 -14.20 7.73
CA LYS A 233 -20.45 -14.44 7.88
C LYS A 233 -21.27 -13.82 6.75
N LEU A 234 -20.85 -12.69 6.19
CA LEU A 234 -21.52 -12.06 5.05
C LEU A 234 -21.44 -12.90 3.77
N VAL A 235 -20.34 -13.66 3.60
CA VAL A 235 -20.15 -14.49 2.41
C VAL A 235 -20.67 -15.93 2.60
N GLU A 236 -21.11 -16.29 3.81
CA GLU A 236 -21.61 -17.64 4.11
C GLU A 236 -22.88 -17.95 3.33
N GLY A 237 -22.85 -19.01 2.51
CA GLY A 237 -23.97 -19.41 1.66
C GLY A 237 -24.10 -18.60 0.37
N GLU A 238 -23.28 -17.61 0.15
CA GLU A 238 -23.26 -16.80 -1.07
C GLU A 238 -22.55 -17.55 -2.22
N LYS A 239 -22.79 -17.05 -3.45
CA LYS A 239 -22.16 -17.61 -4.66
C LYS A 239 -21.09 -16.64 -5.21
N PRO A 240 -19.97 -17.19 -5.71
CA PRO A 240 -18.98 -16.36 -6.38
C PRO A 240 -19.49 -15.90 -7.74
N GLY A 241 -19.06 -14.73 -8.19
CA GLY A 241 -19.37 -14.25 -9.53
C GLY A 241 -19.36 -12.74 -9.65
N PRO A 242 -19.44 -12.23 -10.89
CA PRO A 242 -19.35 -10.80 -11.16
C PRO A 242 -20.67 -10.04 -10.99
N ARG A 243 -21.78 -10.73 -10.69
CA ARG A 243 -23.12 -10.12 -10.57
C ARG A 243 -23.86 -10.69 -9.37
N GLY A 244 -24.28 -9.80 -8.46
CA GLY A 244 -25.00 -10.16 -7.24
C GLY A 244 -24.15 -10.85 -6.18
N GLY A 245 -24.75 -11.23 -5.06
CA GLY A 245 -24.07 -11.92 -3.97
C GLY A 245 -22.85 -11.13 -3.47
N VAL A 246 -21.72 -11.81 -3.28
CA VAL A 246 -20.51 -11.24 -2.71
C VAL A 246 -19.97 -10.03 -3.51
N SER A 247 -20.22 -9.94 -4.82
CA SER A 247 -19.74 -8.79 -5.60
C SER A 247 -20.41 -7.46 -5.24
N ASN A 248 -21.51 -7.48 -4.47
CA ASN A 248 -22.20 -6.28 -4.02
C ASN A 248 -21.89 -5.91 -2.56
N ILE A 249 -21.19 -6.77 -1.82
CA ILE A 249 -20.83 -6.51 -0.42
C ILE A 249 -19.82 -5.36 -0.37
N ARG A 250 -20.12 -4.37 0.46
CA ARG A 250 -19.28 -3.17 0.68
C ARG A 250 -18.72 -3.19 2.10
N ILE A 251 -17.41 -3.35 2.22
CA ILE A 251 -16.69 -3.43 3.49
C ILE A 251 -15.93 -2.13 3.68
N LEU A 252 -16.19 -1.46 4.79
CA LEU A 252 -15.58 -0.18 5.15
C LEU A 252 -14.66 -0.32 6.36
N ASP A 253 -13.50 0.32 6.31
CA ASP A 253 -12.75 0.72 7.51
C ASP A 253 -12.77 2.24 7.60
N PRO A 254 -13.50 2.83 8.58
CA PRO A 254 -13.67 4.28 8.69
C PRO A 254 -12.48 5.01 9.34
N ALA A 255 -11.45 4.28 9.76
CA ALA A 255 -10.20 4.80 10.33
C ALA A 255 -9.04 3.87 9.92
N CYS A 256 -8.85 3.73 8.60
CA CYS A 256 -8.11 2.61 8.02
C CYS A 256 -6.59 2.60 8.31
N GLY A 257 -6.00 3.72 8.75
CA GLY A 257 -4.57 3.81 9.05
C GLY A 257 -3.72 3.33 7.88
N SER A 258 -2.87 2.35 8.11
CA SER A 258 -2.03 1.67 7.11
C SER A 258 -2.77 0.61 6.27
N GLY A 259 -4.07 0.38 6.54
CA GLY A 259 -4.93 -0.54 5.78
C GLY A 259 -4.92 -1.99 6.26
N SER A 260 -4.47 -2.29 7.46
CA SER A 260 -4.33 -3.66 7.97
C SER A 260 -5.63 -4.46 7.89
N PHE A 261 -6.76 -3.88 8.33
CA PHE A 261 -8.07 -4.53 8.25
C PHE A 261 -8.55 -4.70 6.81
N LEU A 262 -8.30 -3.72 5.95
CA LEU A 262 -8.66 -3.77 4.53
C LEU A 262 -7.86 -4.84 3.79
N LEU A 263 -6.55 -4.97 4.09
CA LEU A 263 -5.69 -6.05 3.56
C LEU A 263 -6.18 -7.42 4.00
N GLY A 264 -6.54 -7.58 5.29
CA GLY A 264 -7.09 -8.82 5.83
C GLY A 264 -8.43 -9.19 5.19
N ALA A 265 -9.36 -8.24 5.07
CA ALA A 265 -10.65 -8.44 4.41
C ALA A 265 -10.47 -8.78 2.91
N TYR A 266 -9.57 -8.08 2.23
CA TYR A 266 -9.27 -8.35 0.83
C TYR A 266 -8.66 -9.74 0.64
N GLN A 267 -7.67 -10.13 1.46
CA GLN A 267 -7.10 -11.48 1.41
C GLN A 267 -8.16 -12.56 1.64
N TYR A 268 -9.03 -12.35 2.63
CA TYR A 268 -10.13 -13.29 2.91
C TYR A 268 -11.05 -13.48 1.69
N LEU A 269 -11.44 -12.37 1.04
CA LEU A 269 -12.28 -12.43 -0.15
C LEU A 269 -11.57 -13.08 -1.34
N LEU A 270 -10.25 -12.85 -1.52
CA LEU A 270 -9.47 -13.51 -2.57
C LEU A 270 -9.45 -15.03 -2.37
N ASP A 271 -9.18 -15.49 -1.16
CA ASP A 271 -9.14 -16.92 -0.83
C ASP A 271 -10.53 -17.54 -0.98
N TRP A 272 -11.56 -16.89 -0.47
CA TRP A 272 -12.94 -17.34 -0.59
C TRP A 272 -13.38 -17.49 -2.06
N HIS A 273 -13.15 -16.48 -2.91
CA HIS A 273 -13.51 -16.55 -4.34
C HIS A 273 -12.74 -17.64 -5.05
N ARG A 274 -11.44 -17.78 -4.82
CA ARG A 274 -10.62 -18.84 -5.40
C ARG A 274 -11.19 -20.21 -5.04
N ASP A 275 -11.47 -20.44 -3.77
CA ASP A 275 -11.91 -21.74 -3.26
C ASP A 275 -13.32 -22.10 -3.76
N GLU A 276 -14.23 -21.11 -3.83
CA GLU A 276 -15.57 -21.31 -4.39
C GLU A 276 -15.55 -21.57 -5.91
N TYR A 277 -14.69 -20.87 -6.67
CA TYR A 277 -14.49 -21.16 -8.09
C TYR A 277 -13.91 -22.56 -8.34
N ILE A 278 -13.00 -23.01 -7.48
CA ILE A 278 -12.44 -24.36 -7.57
C ILE A 278 -13.52 -25.42 -7.25
N LYS A 279 -14.34 -25.23 -6.24
CA LYS A 279 -15.47 -26.12 -5.91
C LYS A 279 -16.52 -26.19 -7.02
N ASP A 280 -16.81 -25.07 -7.70
CA ASP A 280 -17.80 -25.00 -8.79
C ASP A 280 -17.26 -25.46 -10.16
N GLY A 281 -16.03 -25.99 -10.23
CA GLY A 281 -15.35 -26.46 -11.45
C GLY A 281 -14.45 -25.41 -12.07
N PRO A 282 -13.14 -25.44 -11.77
CA PRO A 282 -12.20 -24.38 -12.11
C PRO A 282 -12.03 -24.12 -13.61
N GLU A 283 -12.17 -25.16 -14.45
CA GLU A 283 -12.06 -25.02 -15.91
C GLU A 283 -13.16 -24.11 -16.50
N LYS A 284 -14.31 -24.10 -15.90
CA LYS A 284 -15.43 -23.21 -16.26
C LYS A 284 -15.06 -21.74 -16.08
N TRP A 285 -14.33 -21.44 -15.00
CA TRP A 285 -13.92 -20.09 -14.63
C TRP A 285 -12.60 -19.64 -15.26
N ALA A 286 -11.87 -20.59 -15.85
CA ALA A 286 -10.65 -20.31 -16.59
C ALA A 286 -10.88 -20.03 -18.09
N ARG A 287 -12.13 -20.07 -18.57
CA ARG A 287 -12.50 -19.90 -19.98
C ARG A 287 -13.30 -18.61 -20.19
N GLY A 288 -13.41 -18.18 -21.45
CA GLY A 288 -14.20 -17.01 -21.86
C GLY A 288 -13.38 -15.75 -22.06
N SER A 289 -14.05 -14.64 -22.33
CA SER A 289 -13.42 -13.34 -22.60
C SER A 289 -12.85 -12.66 -21.34
N THR A 290 -13.33 -13.04 -20.17
CA THR A 290 -12.89 -12.51 -18.85
C THR A 290 -12.71 -13.67 -17.87
N PRO A 291 -11.64 -14.47 -18.01
CA PRO A 291 -11.40 -15.59 -17.12
C PRO A 291 -11.13 -15.12 -15.68
N ARG A 292 -11.64 -15.86 -14.70
CA ARG A 292 -11.48 -15.56 -13.28
C ARG A 292 -10.32 -16.31 -12.65
N LEU A 293 -10.02 -17.49 -13.21
CA LEU A 293 -8.92 -18.34 -12.81
C LEU A 293 -7.94 -18.55 -13.95
N TYR A 294 -6.71 -18.84 -13.60
CA TYR A 294 -5.72 -19.42 -14.49
C TYR A 294 -4.96 -20.55 -13.81
N GLN A 295 -4.48 -21.53 -14.59
CA GLN A 295 -3.71 -22.63 -14.07
C GLN A 295 -2.22 -22.27 -14.07
N THR A 296 -1.56 -22.48 -12.93
CA THR A 296 -0.11 -22.33 -12.80
C THR A 296 0.62 -23.51 -13.42
N SER A 297 1.92 -23.36 -13.72
CA SER A 297 2.77 -24.45 -14.21
C SER A 297 2.85 -25.65 -13.28
N GLY A 298 2.61 -25.46 -11.98
CA GLY A 298 2.51 -26.53 -10.98
C GLY A 298 1.14 -27.18 -10.87
N GLY A 299 0.18 -26.87 -11.75
CA GLY A 299 -1.17 -27.46 -11.78
C GLY A 299 -2.17 -26.81 -10.80
N GLY A 300 -1.74 -25.89 -9.94
CA GLY A 300 -2.62 -25.16 -9.03
C GLY A 300 -3.44 -24.08 -9.74
N TRP A 301 -4.50 -23.59 -9.10
CA TRP A 301 -5.36 -22.52 -9.61
C TRP A 301 -5.15 -21.22 -8.87
N LYS A 302 -5.06 -20.11 -9.61
CA LYS A 302 -4.96 -18.75 -9.08
C LYS A 302 -6.02 -17.85 -9.69
N LEU A 303 -6.42 -16.81 -8.95
CA LEU A 303 -7.26 -15.72 -9.49
C LEU A 303 -6.45 -14.89 -10.49
N THR A 304 -7.10 -14.50 -11.60
CA THR A 304 -6.52 -13.52 -12.52
C THR A 304 -6.36 -12.15 -11.88
N ILE A 305 -5.44 -11.31 -12.36
CA ILE A 305 -5.29 -9.93 -11.89
C ILE A 305 -6.61 -9.15 -12.05
N GLU A 306 -7.31 -9.35 -13.16
CA GLU A 306 -8.60 -8.69 -13.42
C GLU A 306 -9.65 -9.07 -12.36
N GLU A 307 -9.69 -10.33 -11.92
CA GLU A 307 -10.59 -10.74 -10.86
C GLU A 307 -10.20 -10.17 -9.49
N ARG A 308 -8.91 -10.13 -9.18
CA ARG A 308 -8.41 -9.48 -7.96
C ARG A 308 -8.76 -8.00 -7.95
N GLN A 309 -8.54 -7.28 -9.06
CA GLN A 309 -8.95 -5.88 -9.20
C GLN A 309 -10.45 -5.69 -8.97
N ARG A 310 -11.28 -6.55 -9.58
CA ARG A 310 -12.72 -6.50 -9.43
C ARG A 310 -13.15 -6.63 -7.96
N ILE A 311 -12.60 -7.61 -7.25
CA ILE A 311 -12.88 -7.82 -5.84
C ILE A 311 -12.44 -6.59 -5.03
N LEU A 312 -11.25 -6.06 -5.28
CA LEU A 312 -10.75 -4.88 -4.59
C LEU A 312 -11.67 -3.67 -4.78
N ILE A 313 -11.98 -3.32 -6.04
CA ILE A 313 -12.79 -2.12 -6.36
C ILE A 313 -14.21 -2.25 -5.83
N ASN A 314 -14.79 -3.44 -5.92
CA ASN A 314 -16.20 -3.62 -5.57
C ASN A 314 -16.44 -3.73 -4.06
N ASN A 315 -15.48 -4.27 -3.32
CA ASN A 315 -15.74 -4.73 -1.97
C ASN A 315 -14.98 -3.97 -0.88
N ILE A 316 -13.86 -3.30 -1.19
CA ILE A 316 -12.95 -2.75 -0.18
C ILE A 316 -12.96 -1.22 -0.22
N TYR A 317 -13.30 -0.60 0.92
CA TYR A 317 -13.43 0.85 1.09
C TYR A 317 -12.78 1.29 2.40
N GLY A 318 -12.16 2.46 2.40
CA GLY A 318 -11.52 3.00 3.58
C GLY A 318 -11.59 4.52 3.64
N VAL A 319 -11.60 5.04 4.85
CA VAL A 319 -11.46 6.47 5.13
C VAL A 319 -10.40 6.64 6.22
N ASP A 320 -9.56 7.64 6.09
CA ASP A 320 -8.66 8.07 7.15
C ASP A 320 -8.48 9.58 7.13
N ILE A 321 -8.34 10.17 8.30
CA ILE A 321 -8.14 11.62 8.45
C ILE A 321 -6.74 12.06 7.96
N ASP A 322 -5.77 11.14 8.00
CA ASP A 322 -4.39 11.40 7.61
C ASP A 322 -4.16 11.07 6.14
N PRO A 323 -3.86 12.06 5.27
CA PRO A 323 -3.59 11.82 3.86
C PRO A 323 -2.39 10.88 3.61
N GLN A 324 -1.42 10.82 4.53
CA GLN A 324 -0.30 9.88 4.41
C GLN A 324 -0.76 8.44 4.62
N ALA A 325 -1.66 8.19 5.58
CA ALA A 325 -2.26 6.88 5.82
C ALA A 325 -3.04 6.40 4.60
N VAL A 326 -3.82 7.28 3.98
CA VAL A 326 -4.56 6.99 2.73
C VAL A 326 -3.63 6.53 1.61
N GLU A 327 -2.51 7.22 1.39
CA GLU A 327 -1.56 6.83 0.33
C GLU A 327 -0.87 5.49 0.65
N VAL A 328 -0.51 5.24 1.90
CA VAL A 328 0.07 3.95 2.34
C VAL A 328 -0.93 2.81 2.14
N THR A 329 -2.19 3.00 2.52
CA THR A 329 -3.25 2.01 2.31
C THR A 329 -3.43 1.70 0.82
N LYS A 330 -3.47 2.71 -0.04
CA LYS A 330 -3.52 2.51 -1.50
C LYS A 330 -2.31 1.71 -1.99
N LEU A 331 -1.09 2.09 -1.59
CA LEU A 331 0.14 1.38 -1.97
C LEU A 331 0.08 -0.09 -1.57
N SER A 332 -0.27 -0.38 -0.31
CA SER A 332 -0.34 -1.74 0.21
C SER A 332 -1.37 -2.60 -0.53
N LEU A 333 -2.55 -2.07 -0.82
CA LEU A 333 -3.59 -2.75 -1.60
C LEU A 333 -3.15 -3.01 -3.06
N LEU A 334 -2.48 -2.05 -3.70
CA LEU A 334 -1.95 -2.22 -5.06
C LEU A 334 -0.86 -3.29 -5.12
N LEU A 335 0.05 -3.32 -4.15
CA LEU A 335 1.07 -4.36 -4.03
C LEU A 335 0.47 -5.73 -3.75
N LYS A 336 -0.66 -5.79 -3.04
CA LYS A 336 -1.43 -7.02 -2.80
C LYS A 336 -2.07 -7.56 -4.08
N VAL A 337 -2.55 -6.70 -4.98
CA VAL A 337 -3.03 -7.13 -6.31
C VAL A 337 -1.94 -7.85 -7.09
N LEU A 338 -0.70 -7.38 -7.01
CA LEU A 338 0.46 -7.93 -7.73
C LEU A 338 1.14 -9.10 -7.01
N GLU A 339 0.68 -9.50 -5.84
CA GLU A 339 1.32 -10.55 -5.05
C GLU A 339 1.29 -11.91 -5.77
N GLY A 340 2.47 -12.50 -5.96
CA GLY A 340 2.64 -13.79 -6.65
C GLY A 340 2.49 -13.75 -8.17
N GLU A 341 2.53 -12.57 -8.78
CA GLU A 341 2.62 -12.35 -10.22
C GLU A 341 4.07 -12.06 -10.65
N ASP A 342 4.38 -12.33 -11.92
CA ASP A 342 5.66 -12.07 -12.56
C ASP A 342 5.46 -11.38 -13.93
N GLU A 343 6.56 -11.03 -14.61
CA GLU A 343 6.53 -10.39 -15.93
C GLU A 343 5.73 -11.21 -16.96
N GLN A 344 5.84 -12.55 -16.93
CA GLN A 344 5.16 -13.40 -17.90
C GLN A 344 3.64 -13.40 -17.69
N THR A 345 3.19 -13.46 -16.44
CA THR A 345 1.76 -13.43 -16.09
C THR A 345 1.17 -12.06 -16.40
N ILE A 346 1.87 -10.98 -16.05
CA ILE A 346 1.45 -9.62 -16.35
C ILE A 346 1.49 -9.34 -17.86
N GLY A 347 2.56 -9.73 -18.54
CA GLY A 347 2.72 -9.53 -19.99
C GLY A 347 1.62 -10.25 -20.81
N ARG A 348 1.24 -11.46 -20.43
CA ARG A 348 0.10 -12.17 -21.05
C ARG A 348 -1.21 -11.43 -20.85
N GLN A 349 -1.46 -10.89 -19.66
CA GLN A 349 -2.70 -10.19 -19.38
C GLN A 349 -2.75 -8.81 -20.08
N LEU A 350 -1.65 -8.07 -20.12
CA LEU A 350 -1.56 -6.80 -20.86
C LEU A 350 -1.78 -7.00 -22.37
N SER A 351 -1.17 -8.05 -22.95
CA SER A 351 -1.29 -8.34 -24.39
C SER A 351 -2.69 -8.79 -24.81
N LEU A 352 -3.40 -9.48 -23.90
CA LEU A 352 -4.75 -10.00 -24.16
C LEU A 352 -5.84 -8.94 -24.00
N PHE A 353 -5.67 -7.96 -23.10
CA PHE A 353 -6.76 -7.09 -22.70
C PHE A 353 -6.53 -5.59 -22.97
N HIS A 354 -5.33 -5.17 -23.38
CA HIS A 354 -4.95 -3.74 -23.58
C HIS A 354 -5.33 -2.84 -22.40
N LYS A 355 -5.45 -3.41 -21.19
CA LYS A 355 -5.83 -2.70 -19.96
C LYS A 355 -4.60 -2.54 -19.06
N ARG A 356 -4.55 -1.44 -18.38
CA ARG A 356 -3.53 -1.17 -17.37
C ARG A 356 -3.65 -2.15 -16.19
N VAL A 357 -2.52 -2.47 -15.57
CA VAL A 357 -2.38 -3.61 -14.62
C VAL A 357 -3.02 -3.36 -13.27
N LEU A 358 -3.13 -2.11 -12.84
CA LEU A 358 -3.64 -1.76 -11.51
C LEU A 358 -4.87 -0.87 -11.57
N PRO A 359 -5.78 -0.97 -10.58
CA PRO A 359 -6.93 -0.10 -10.49
C PRO A 359 -6.56 1.26 -9.91
N ASP A 360 -7.37 2.26 -10.19
CA ASP A 360 -7.39 3.50 -9.41
C ASP A 360 -8.21 3.29 -8.15
N LEU A 361 -7.64 3.63 -6.99
CA LEU A 361 -8.30 3.50 -5.69
C LEU A 361 -8.81 4.82 -5.12
N ALA A 362 -8.78 5.91 -5.90
CA ALA A 362 -9.25 7.22 -5.46
C ALA A 362 -10.75 7.22 -5.06
N ASN A 363 -11.55 6.33 -5.65
CA ASN A 363 -12.96 6.17 -5.29
C ASN A 363 -13.21 5.20 -4.12
N ASN A 364 -12.21 4.46 -3.69
CA ASN A 364 -12.33 3.45 -2.65
C ASN A 364 -11.71 3.90 -1.34
N ILE A 365 -10.55 4.55 -1.40
CA ILE A 365 -9.80 4.98 -0.21
C ILE A 365 -9.74 6.50 -0.21
N LYS A 366 -10.40 7.10 0.78
CA LYS A 366 -10.65 8.54 0.86
C LYS A 366 -9.99 9.17 2.08
N CYS A 367 -9.70 10.47 1.97
CA CYS A 367 -9.14 11.24 3.07
C CYS A 367 -10.22 12.12 3.70
N GLY A 368 -10.42 11.99 5.02
CA GLY A 368 -11.34 12.82 5.78
C GLY A 368 -11.65 12.27 7.18
N ASN A 369 -12.28 13.09 7.98
CA ASN A 369 -12.74 12.73 9.31
C ASN A 369 -14.09 12.02 9.22
N SER A 370 -14.10 10.71 9.37
CA SER A 370 -15.30 9.87 9.24
C SER A 370 -16.41 10.16 10.25
N LEU A 371 -16.11 10.92 11.34
CA LEU A 371 -17.06 11.26 12.39
C LEU A 371 -17.66 12.67 12.24
N ILE A 372 -17.03 13.56 11.46
CA ILE A 372 -17.43 14.96 11.34
C ILE A 372 -17.83 15.26 9.91
N GLY A 373 -19.10 15.62 9.73
CA GLY A 373 -19.68 16.01 8.43
C GLY A 373 -19.51 17.49 8.11
N PRO A 374 -19.85 17.93 6.89
CA PRO A 374 -19.78 19.33 6.48
C PRO A 374 -20.69 20.25 7.31
N ASP A 375 -21.77 19.74 7.89
CA ASP A 375 -22.70 20.42 8.78
C ASP A 375 -22.04 20.92 10.08
N PHE A 376 -20.87 20.41 10.44
CA PHE A 376 -20.04 20.95 11.53
C PHE A 376 -19.75 22.44 11.37
N TYR A 377 -19.71 22.92 10.15
CA TYR A 377 -19.43 24.33 9.83
C TYR A 377 -20.70 25.19 9.75
N GLU A 378 -21.89 24.62 9.86
CA GLU A 378 -23.15 25.39 9.81
C GLU A 378 -23.24 26.37 10.98
N GLY A 379 -23.55 27.61 10.67
CA GLY A 379 -23.61 28.70 11.67
C GLY A 379 -22.25 29.26 12.11
N LYS A 380 -21.12 28.69 11.68
CA LYS A 380 -19.78 29.27 11.92
C LYS A 380 -19.41 30.25 10.82
N GLN A 381 -18.88 31.40 11.21
CA GLN A 381 -18.38 32.36 10.21
C GLN A 381 -17.07 31.79 9.62
N MET A 382 -17.13 31.30 8.38
CA MET A 382 -15.98 30.72 7.68
C MET A 382 -14.76 31.65 7.60
N SER A 383 -14.95 32.96 7.70
CA SER A 383 -13.86 33.96 7.74
C SER A 383 -13.02 33.94 9.02
N PHE A 384 -13.46 33.25 10.06
CA PHE A 384 -12.72 33.10 11.31
C PHE A 384 -12.08 31.71 11.48
N LEU A 385 -12.41 30.76 10.59
CA LEU A 385 -11.75 29.47 10.57
C LEU A 385 -10.43 29.60 9.81
N ASP A 386 -9.33 29.35 10.51
CA ASP A 386 -8.01 29.25 9.90
C ASP A 386 -7.97 28.04 8.97
N ASP A 387 -7.30 28.17 7.82
CA ASP A 387 -7.06 27.05 6.91
C ASP A 387 -6.43 25.83 7.61
N GLU A 388 -5.62 26.06 8.63
CA GLU A 388 -5.05 24.98 9.45
C GLU A 388 -6.11 24.24 10.26
N GLU A 389 -7.11 24.96 10.81
CA GLU A 389 -8.19 24.33 11.57
C GLU A 389 -9.14 23.54 10.68
N MET A 390 -9.53 24.07 9.53
CA MET A 390 -10.35 23.35 8.55
C MET A 390 -9.67 22.05 8.10
N HIS A 391 -8.36 22.09 7.88
CA HIS A 391 -7.62 20.88 7.53
C HIS A 391 -7.41 19.92 8.69
N ARG A 392 -7.31 20.43 9.93
CA ARG A 392 -7.23 19.59 11.13
C ARG A 392 -8.52 18.81 11.34
N ILE A 393 -9.66 19.48 11.15
CA ILE A 393 -10.99 18.86 11.26
C ILE A 393 -11.23 17.92 10.09
N ASN A 394 -10.89 18.33 8.86
CA ASN A 394 -11.00 17.56 7.62
C ASN A 394 -12.36 16.86 7.46
N ALA A 395 -13.45 17.63 7.64
CA ALA A 395 -14.82 17.10 7.60
C ALA A 395 -15.09 16.28 6.35
N PHE A 396 -15.81 15.16 6.49
CA PHE A 396 -16.04 14.18 5.45
C PHE A 396 -17.52 14.09 5.06
N ASP A 397 -17.80 14.29 3.79
CA ASP A 397 -19.15 14.21 3.24
C ASP A 397 -19.40 12.83 2.63
N TRP A 398 -20.05 11.94 3.40
CA TRP A 398 -20.35 10.57 2.97
C TRP A 398 -21.19 10.51 1.70
N GLU A 399 -22.20 11.38 1.56
CA GLU A 399 -23.11 11.41 0.42
C GLU A 399 -22.39 11.85 -0.88
N LYS A 400 -21.45 12.77 -0.75
CA LYS A 400 -20.65 13.27 -1.86
C LYS A 400 -19.53 12.30 -2.25
N GLU A 401 -18.87 11.71 -1.26
CA GLU A 401 -17.68 10.88 -1.48
C GLU A 401 -18.03 9.45 -1.90
N PHE A 402 -19.18 8.91 -1.44
CA PHE A 402 -19.69 7.58 -1.77
C PHE A 402 -21.15 7.58 -2.23
N PRO A 403 -21.51 8.37 -3.26
CA PRO A 403 -22.91 8.64 -3.60
C PRO A 403 -23.72 7.39 -3.94
N GLU A 404 -23.15 6.44 -4.67
CA GLU A 404 -23.85 5.22 -5.08
C GLU A 404 -24.04 4.24 -3.90
N ILE A 405 -23.09 4.22 -2.97
CA ILE A 405 -23.17 3.37 -1.79
C ILE A 405 -24.21 3.92 -0.81
N MET A 406 -24.16 5.23 -0.56
CA MET A 406 -25.10 5.87 0.37
C MET A 406 -26.55 5.82 -0.14
N LYS A 407 -26.77 6.01 -1.44
CA LYS A 407 -28.09 5.80 -2.07
C LYS A 407 -28.59 4.36 -1.96
N ALA A 408 -27.69 3.38 -1.95
CA ALA A 408 -28.05 1.96 -1.80
C ALA A 408 -28.30 1.53 -0.35
N GLY A 409 -28.16 2.42 0.64
CA GLY A 409 -28.39 2.17 2.06
C GLY A 409 -27.13 2.04 2.90
N GLY A 410 -25.94 2.33 2.33
CA GLY A 410 -24.67 2.35 3.03
C GLY A 410 -23.79 1.11 2.80
N PHE A 411 -22.88 0.87 3.72
CA PHE A 411 -21.95 -0.26 3.72
C PHE A 411 -22.54 -1.47 4.43
N ASP A 412 -22.16 -2.69 3.99
CA ASP A 412 -22.67 -3.93 4.57
C ASP A 412 -21.92 -4.34 5.84
N ALA A 413 -20.66 -3.92 5.97
CA ALA A 413 -19.85 -4.10 7.17
C ALA A 413 -18.91 -2.91 7.39
N ALA A 414 -18.74 -2.54 8.66
CA ALA A 414 -17.65 -1.68 9.12
C ALA A 414 -16.71 -2.50 10.01
N ILE A 415 -15.43 -2.51 9.68
CA ILE A 415 -14.38 -3.20 10.43
C ILE A 415 -13.23 -2.23 10.66
N GLY A 416 -12.55 -2.30 11.79
CA GLY A 416 -11.41 -1.42 12.04
C GLY A 416 -11.03 -1.41 13.52
N ASN A 417 -9.96 -0.68 13.82
CA ASN A 417 -9.52 -0.37 15.17
C ASN A 417 -9.34 1.14 15.31
N PRO A 418 -10.43 1.89 15.57
CA PRO A 418 -10.38 3.34 15.66
C PRO A 418 -9.50 3.79 16.83
N PRO A 419 -8.87 4.99 16.76
CA PRO A 419 -7.91 5.44 17.76
C PRO A 419 -8.60 5.70 19.11
N TYR A 420 -8.09 5.06 20.17
CA TYR A 420 -8.52 5.28 21.54
C TYR A 420 -7.85 6.55 22.12
N GLY A 421 -8.65 7.40 22.77
CA GLY A 421 -8.12 8.58 23.47
C GLY A 421 -7.71 9.73 22.53
N ALA A 422 -8.30 9.81 21.34
CA ALA A 422 -8.18 10.97 20.48
C ALA A 422 -8.63 12.23 21.26
N THR A 423 -7.79 13.26 21.26
CA THR A 423 -8.13 14.52 21.93
C THR A 423 -8.99 15.34 20.97
N LEU A 424 -10.30 15.33 21.20
CA LEU A 424 -11.24 16.19 20.50
C LEU A 424 -11.27 17.59 21.13
N SER A 425 -11.50 18.62 20.33
CA SER A 425 -11.78 19.97 20.80
C SER A 425 -13.16 20.05 21.44
N GLY A 426 -13.43 21.11 22.20
CA GLY A 426 -14.76 21.31 22.78
C GLY A 426 -15.87 21.37 21.74
N ASP A 427 -15.60 21.95 20.56
CA ASP A 427 -16.54 22.04 19.45
C ASP A 427 -16.81 20.68 18.79
N GLU A 428 -15.76 19.85 18.63
CA GLU A 428 -15.89 18.49 18.10
C GLU A 428 -16.70 17.60 19.05
N ILE A 429 -16.49 17.73 20.37
CA ILE A 429 -17.28 17.02 21.38
C ILE A 429 -18.74 17.48 21.33
N ALA A 430 -18.99 18.80 21.26
CA ALA A 430 -20.35 19.33 21.21
C ALA A 430 -21.11 18.93 19.94
N TYR A 431 -20.41 18.68 18.82
CA TYR A 431 -21.00 18.20 17.59
C TYR A 431 -21.39 16.72 17.66
N LEU A 432 -20.61 15.90 18.39
CA LEU A 432 -20.82 14.45 18.47
C LEU A 432 -21.81 14.02 19.56
N VAL A 433 -22.25 14.92 20.46
CA VAL A 433 -23.21 14.67 21.55
C VAL A 433 -24.59 15.21 21.22
#